data_f890266e806e874b8f4b36849be6c005
#
_entry.id   f890266e806e874b8f4b36849be6c005
#
_cell.length_a   1.000
_cell.length_b   1.000
_cell.length_c   1.000
_cell.angle_alpha   90.00
_cell.angle_beta   90.00
_cell.angle_gamma   90.00
#
_symmetry.space_group_name_H-M   'P 1'
#
loop_
_entity.id
_entity.type
_entity.pdbx_description
1 polymer ?
#
loop_
_entity_poly.entity_id
_entity_poly.type
_entity_poly.pdbx_seq_one_letter_code
_entity_poly.pdbx_strand_id
1 'polypeptide(L)'
;MRVLNQFKMADNVSVPFLDSKISLQDLKNLEKAGSLITIFRELKKIEKIKDTKPSEKELREKSGEIVLKDIEQFNIQKNNEYYKNFLNKEIYKQTCIKKFSLQKFEKEALKIFNIRRPTYYDQYIYSLLRNQNKNLIYELYYQIESKESSINELARKYSSGSEKSKLGVVGPISLKDVHSKISQILISNNDEKINEPIFINDQWYLIQKETYIPAKYNDYYQNKICLELFEKELDLEFFKLISQNNLH
;
A
#
# COMPACT_ATOMS: atom_id res chain seq x y z
N MET A 1 10.66 -31.16 -3.26
CA MET A 1 10.25 -32.45 -3.86
C MET A 1 8.79 -32.85 -3.58
N ARG A 2 8.20 -32.54 -2.40
CA ARG A 2 6.83 -32.99 -2.04
C ARG A 2 5.69 -32.24 -2.73
N VAL A 3 5.88 -31.00 -3.11
CA VAL A 3 4.84 -30.20 -3.84
C VAL A 3 4.62 -30.70 -5.25
N LEU A 4 5.67 -31.22 -5.90
CA LEU A 4 5.59 -31.73 -7.27
C LEU A 4 4.85 -33.06 -7.41
N ASN A 5 4.77 -33.90 -6.34
CA ASN A 5 4.11 -35.21 -6.38
C ASN A 5 2.56 -35.13 -6.41
N GLN A 6 1.96 -33.99 -6.08
CA GLN A 6 0.49 -33.82 -6.19
C GLN A 6 0.01 -33.39 -7.57
N PHE A 7 0.89 -32.81 -8.36
CA PHE A 7 0.64 -32.75 -9.77
C PHE A 7 0.93 -34.15 -10.31
N LYS A 8 -0.04 -35.07 -10.32
CA LYS A 8 0.01 -36.28 -11.15
C LYS A 8 0.10 -35.82 -12.61
N MET A 9 1.30 -35.46 -13.00
CA MET A 9 1.60 -34.93 -14.29
C MET A 9 2.05 -36.08 -15.18
N ALA A 10 1.28 -36.37 -16.20
CA ALA A 10 1.78 -37.01 -17.39
C ALA A 10 3.06 -36.26 -17.82
N ASP A 11 4.03 -36.94 -18.42
CA ASP A 11 5.38 -36.45 -18.73
C ASP A 11 5.47 -35.16 -19.54
N ASN A 12 4.34 -34.51 -19.84
CA ASN A 12 4.22 -33.28 -20.61
C ASN A 12 3.12 -32.37 -20.04
N VAL A 13 3.48 -31.37 -19.23
CA VAL A 13 2.57 -30.30 -18.83
C VAL A 13 2.69 -29.14 -19.78
N SER A 14 1.62 -28.85 -20.53
CA SER A 14 1.52 -27.59 -21.24
C SER A 14 1.02 -26.51 -20.28
N VAL A 15 1.84 -25.54 -19.97
CA VAL A 15 1.40 -24.33 -19.28
C VAL A 15 0.80 -23.39 -20.33
N PRO A 16 -0.45 -22.93 -20.21
CA PRO A 16 -1.12 -22.13 -21.26
C PRO A 16 -0.40 -20.82 -21.62
N PHE A 17 0.62 -20.45 -20.87
CA PHE A 17 1.40 -19.21 -21.02
C PHE A 17 2.69 -19.39 -21.84
N LEU A 18 3.16 -20.61 -21.96
CA LEU A 18 4.36 -20.94 -22.70
C LEU A 18 3.96 -21.98 -23.74
N ASP A 19 4.06 -21.68 -25.00
CA ASP A 19 3.91 -22.66 -26.10
C ASP A 19 5.00 -23.76 -26.05
N SER A 20 5.72 -23.85 -24.93
CA SER A 20 6.80 -24.78 -24.65
C SER A 20 6.43 -25.74 -23.52
N LYS A 21 6.80 -27.00 -23.70
CA LYS A 21 6.65 -28.04 -22.69
C LYS A 21 7.71 -27.82 -21.59
N ILE A 22 7.26 -27.69 -20.33
CA ILE A 22 8.15 -27.62 -19.17
C ILE A 22 8.49 -29.04 -18.72
N SER A 23 9.75 -29.39 -18.66
CA SER A 23 10.22 -30.67 -18.17
C SER A 23 10.16 -30.77 -16.62
N LEU A 24 10.16 -32.00 -16.09
CA LEU A 24 10.29 -32.22 -14.65
C LEU A 24 11.58 -31.60 -14.07
N GLN A 25 12.64 -31.57 -14.87
CA GLN A 25 13.91 -30.96 -14.46
C GLN A 25 13.78 -29.43 -14.35
N ASP A 26 13.06 -28.79 -15.27
CA ASP A 26 12.80 -27.33 -15.20
C ASP A 26 11.98 -26.99 -13.96
N LEU A 27 10.98 -27.80 -13.62
CA LEU A 27 10.20 -27.61 -12.37
C LEU A 27 11.08 -27.72 -11.13
N LYS A 28 12.01 -28.69 -11.07
CA LYS A 28 12.97 -28.81 -9.98
C LYS A 28 13.94 -27.62 -9.92
N ASN A 29 14.35 -27.10 -11.04
CA ASN A 29 15.18 -25.90 -11.11
C ASN A 29 14.42 -24.65 -10.62
N LEU A 30 13.15 -24.51 -10.99
CA LEU A 30 12.28 -23.43 -10.51
C LEU A 30 12.02 -23.53 -9.00
N GLU A 31 11.89 -24.74 -8.44
CA GLU A 31 11.78 -24.97 -7.00
C GLU A 31 13.06 -24.49 -6.28
N LYS A 32 14.23 -24.92 -6.75
CA LYS A 32 15.53 -24.50 -6.21
C LYS A 32 15.75 -23.00 -6.29
N ALA A 33 15.27 -22.36 -7.35
CA ALA A 33 15.31 -20.91 -7.53
C ALA A 33 14.27 -20.14 -6.70
N GLY A 34 13.40 -20.82 -5.95
CA GLY A 34 12.28 -20.18 -5.20
C GLY A 34 11.17 -19.61 -6.09
N SER A 35 11.14 -19.95 -7.38
CA SER A 35 10.20 -19.37 -8.36
C SER A 35 8.86 -20.11 -8.44
N LEU A 36 8.73 -21.27 -7.83
CA LEU A 36 7.48 -22.07 -7.89
C LEU A 36 6.27 -21.35 -7.30
N ILE A 37 6.45 -20.61 -6.22
CA ILE A 37 5.36 -19.83 -5.61
C ILE A 37 4.82 -18.78 -6.57
N THR A 38 5.70 -18.11 -7.30
CA THR A 38 5.32 -17.10 -8.29
C THR A 38 4.52 -17.71 -9.43
N ILE A 39 4.96 -18.85 -9.96
CA ILE A 39 4.26 -19.59 -11.02
C ILE A 39 2.91 -20.08 -10.51
N PHE A 40 2.85 -20.65 -9.32
CA PHE A 40 1.59 -21.08 -8.70
C PHE A 40 0.59 -19.93 -8.61
N ARG A 41 1.01 -18.77 -8.11
CA ARG A 41 0.17 -17.58 -8.00
C ARG A 41 -0.37 -17.14 -9.37
N GLU A 42 0.49 -17.11 -10.39
CA GLU A 42 0.07 -16.73 -11.74
C GLU A 42 -0.94 -17.73 -12.35
N LEU A 43 -0.73 -19.02 -12.18
CA LEU A 43 -1.68 -20.04 -12.61
C LEU A 43 -3.02 -19.92 -11.88
N LYS A 44 -3.02 -19.69 -10.59
CA LYS A 44 -4.22 -19.46 -9.79
C LYS A 44 -4.96 -18.18 -10.18
N LYS A 45 -4.24 -17.10 -10.49
CA LYS A 45 -4.85 -15.88 -11.05
C LYS A 45 -5.62 -16.19 -12.33
N ILE A 46 -4.99 -16.89 -13.28
CA ILE A 46 -5.62 -17.26 -14.55
C ILE A 46 -6.85 -18.14 -14.31
N GLU A 47 -6.76 -19.15 -13.43
CA GLU A 47 -7.90 -20.03 -13.08
C GLU A 47 -9.09 -19.22 -12.55
N LYS A 48 -8.84 -18.28 -11.63
CA LYS A 48 -9.92 -17.47 -11.02
C LYS A 48 -10.58 -16.50 -11.98
N ILE A 49 -9.85 -15.96 -12.93
CA ILE A 49 -10.38 -14.96 -13.88
C ILE A 49 -10.87 -15.55 -15.19
N LYS A 50 -10.80 -16.88 -15.40
CA LYS A 50 -11.10 -17.53 -16.69
C LYS A 50 -12.47 -17.18 -17.27
N ASP A 51 -13.48 -16.98 -16.41
CA ASP A 51 -14.85 -16.65 -16.81
C ASP A 51 -15.13 -15.14 -16.81
N THR A 52 -14.13 -14.31 -16.47
CA THR A 52 -14.25 -12.85 -16.41
C THR A 52 -13.97 -12.24 -17.78
N LYS A 53 -14.96 -11.53 -18.34
CA LYS A 53 -14.81 -10.85 -19.63
C LYS A 53 -14.81 -9.33 -19.41
N PRO A 54 -13.71 -8.63 -19.69
CA PRO A 54 -13.68 -7.19 -19.62
C PRO A 54 -14.41 -6.57 -20.82
N SER A 55 -14.95 -5.37 -20.64
CA SER A 55 -15.50 -4.57 -21.73
C SER A 55 -14.39 -3.86 -22.51
N GLU A 56 -14.68 -3.45 -23.75
CA GLU A 56 -13.71 -2.65 -24.52
C GLU A 56 -13.31 -1.34 -23.83
N LYS A 57 -14.24 -0.71 -23.11
CA LYS A 57 -13.95 0.52 -22.37
C LYS A 57 -12.92 0.26 -21.26
N GLU A 58 -13.10 -0.79 -20.47
CA GLU A 58 -12.15 -1.18 -19.40
C GLU A 58 -10.75 -1.50 -19.98
N LEU A 59 -10.69 -2.15 -21.13
CA LEU A 59 -9.44 -2.45 -21.82
C LEU A 59 -8.73 -1.20 -22.32
N ARG A 60 -9.45 -0.23 -22.90
CA ARG A 60 -8.89 1.03 -23.39
C ARG A 60 -8.35 1.90 -22.25
N GLU A 61 -9.08 2.00 -21.15
CA GLU A 61 -8.63 2.72 -19.96
C GLU A 61 -7.31 2.13 -19.42
N LYS A 62 -7.25 0.80 -19.28
CA LYS A 62 -6.05 0.12 -18.78
C LYS A 62 -4.87 0.20 -19.76
N SER A 63 -5.13 0.13 -21.05
CA SER A 63 -4.12 0.31 -22.09
C SER A 63 -3.45 1.68 -21.99
N GLY A 64 -4.22 2.75 -21.79
CA GLY A 64 -3.66 4.09 -21.57
C GLY A 64 -2.71 4.15 -20.38
N GLU A 65 -3.11 3.58 -19.24
CA GLU A 65 -2.27 3.55 -18.02
C GLU A 65 -0.93 2.82 -18.21
N ILE A 66 -0.94 1.66 -18.89
CA ILE A 66 0.26 0.83 -19.05
C ILE A 66 1.20 1.43 -20.08
N VAL A 67 0.69 1.84 -21.24
CA VAL A 67 1.51 2.41 -22.32
C VAL A 67 2.24 3.67 -21.85
N LEU A 68 1.61 4.53 -21.07
CA LEU A 68 2.27 5.71 -20.53
C LEU A 68 3.42 5.34 -19.58
N LYS A 69 3.20 4.41 -18.67
CA LYS A 69 4.25 3.97 -17.72
C LYS A 69 5.45 3.33 -18.42
N ASP A 70 5.20 2.48 -19.40
CA ASP A 70 6.28 1.76 -20.10
C ASP A 70 7.09 2.69 -21.02
N ILE A 71 6.44 3.69 -21.65
CA ILE A 71 7.14 4.70 -22.45
C ILE A 71 8.07 5.54 -21.58
N GLU A 72 7.60 5.95 -20.40
CA GLU A 72 8.39 6.75 -19.46
C GLU A 72 9.58 5.96 -18.87
N GLN A 73 9.39 4.68 -18.59
CA GLN A 73 10.34 3.87 -17.84
C GLN A 73 11.39 3.16 -18.71
N PHE A 74 11.05 2.74 -19.95
CA PHE A 74 11.89 1.82 -20.73
C PHE A 74 12.27 2.33 -22.13
N ASN A 75 11.79 3.48 -22.59
CA ASN A 75 12.09 4.06 -23.91
C ASN A 75 11.88 3.06 -25.09
N ILE A 76 10.82 2.23 -24.98
CA ILE A 76 10.59 1.09 -25.87
C ILE A 76 10.13 1.56 -27.26
N GLN A 77 10.71 0.99 -28.31
CA GLN A 77 10.27 1.26 -29.68
C GLN A 77 8.84 0.77 -29.90
N LYS A 78 7.91 1.69 -30.20
CA LYS A 78 6.46 1.46 -30.37
C LYS A 78 6.07 0.42 -31.43
N ASN A 79 7.00 -0.03 -32.28
CA ASN A 79 6.72 -0.85 -33.44
C ASN A 79 7.08 -2.35 -33.30
N ASN A 80 7.48 -2.80 -32.12
CA ASN A 80 7.78 -4.22 -31.89
C ASN A 80 6.47 -5.01 -31.73
N GLU A 81 6.17 -5.92 -32.67
CA GLU A 81 4.92 -6.71 -32.69
C GLU A 81 4.85 -7.70 -31.52
N TYR A 82 5.98 -8.31 -31.14
CA TYR A 82 6.05 -9.18 -29.96
C TYR A 82 5.67 -8.44 -28.69
N TYR A 83 6.20 -7.23 -28.52
CA TYR A 83 5.88 -6.37 -27.38
C TYR A 83 4.40 -5.98 -27.37
N LYS A 84 3.82 -5.63 -28.51
CA LYS A 84 2.38 -5.33 -28.61
C LYS A 84 1.51 -6.52 -28.20
N ASN A 85 1.86 -7.73 -28.66
CA ASN A 85 1.12 -8.95 -28.32
C ASN A 85 1.25 -9.29 -26.83
N PHE A 86 2.44 -9.15 -26.24
CA PHE A 86 2.67 -9.32 -24.82
C PHE A 86 1.84 -8.30 -24.02
N LEU A 87 1.89 -7.04 -24.39
CA LEU A 87 1.19 -5.95 -23.73
C LEU A 87 -0.33 -6.16 -23.75
N ASN A 88 -0.90 -6.57 -24.89
CA ASN A 88 -2.32 -6.86 -25.02
C ASN A 88 -2.77 -8.00 -24.08
N LYS A 89 -1.98 -9.06 -23.98
CA LYS A 89 -2.25 -10.18 -23.05
C LYS A 89 -2.19 -9.71 -21.59
N GLU A 90 -1.22 -8.89 -21.25
CA GLU A 90 -1.05 -8.37 -19.88
C GLU A 90 -2.18 -7.38 -19.52
N ILE A 91 -2.54 -6.47 -20.44
CA ILE A 91 -3.68 -5.56 -20.27
C ILE A 91 -4.96 -6.34 -20.01
N TYR A 92 -5.24 -7.37 -20.84
CA TYR A 92 -6.41 -8.20 -20.66
C TYR A 92 -6.42 -8.88 -19.29
N LYS A 93 -5.31 -9.54 -18.91
CA LYS A 93 -5.16 -10.22 -17.61
C LYS A 93 -5.39 -9.29 -16.45
N GLN A 94 -4.72 -8.12 -16.43
CA GLN A 94 -4.87 -7.15 -15.34
C GLN A 94 -6.29 -6.57 -15.25
N THR A 95 -6.94 -6.34 -16.39
CA THR A 95 -8.33 -5.87 -16.43
C THR A 95 -9.28 -6.91 -15.87
N CYS A 96 -9.09 -8.20 -16.23
CA CYS A 96 -9.87 -9.30 -15.67
C CYS A 96 -9.66 -9.43 -14.16
N ILE A 97 -8.43 -9.34 -13.66
CA ILE A 97 -8.11 -9.38 -12.22
C ILE A 97 -8.80 -8.25 -11.48
N LYS A 98 -8.71 -7.01 -11.98
CA LYS A 98 -9.38 -5.85 -11.39
C LYS A 98 -10.90 -6.09 -11.33
N LYS A 99 -11.51 -6.49 -12.44
CA LYS A 99 -12.96 -6.74 -12.53
C LYS A 99 -13.43 -7.84 -11.58
N PHE A 100 -12.75 -8.98 -11.58
CA PHE A 100 -13.03 -10.10 -10.69
C PHE A 100 -12.92 -9.69 -9.22
N SER A 101 -11.84 -8.99 -8.87
CA SER A 101 -11.60 -8.54 -7.50
C SER A 101 -12.68 -7.58 -7.01
N LEU A 102 -13.12 -6.65 -7.85
CA LEU A 102 -14.22 -5.74 -7.55
C LEU A 102 -15.52 -6.49 -7.32
N GLN A 103 -15.91 -7.38 -8.24
CA GLN A 103 -17.14 -8.16 -8.12
C GLN A 103 -17.20 -9.01 -6.86
N LYS A 104 -16.05 -9.58 -6.46
CA LYS A 104 -15.95 -10.48 -5.32
C LYS A 104 -15.85 -9.76 -3.98
N PHE A 105 -15.06 -8.69 -3.89
CA PHE A 105 -14.61 -8.12 -2.61
C PHE A 105 -15.14 -6.71 -2.31
N GLU A 106 -16.00 -6.13 -3.15
CA GLU A 106 -16.49 -4.75 -2.98
C GLU A 106 -17.05 -4.47 -1.58
N LYS A 107 -17.92 -5.36 -1.08
CA LYS A 107 -18.55 -5.19 0.25
C LYS A 107 -17.55 -5.31 1.39
N GLU A 108 -16.56 -6.19 1.24
CA GLU A 108 -15.50 -6.38 2.23
C GLU A 108 -14.50 -5.22 2.20
N ALA A 109 -14.20 -4.71 1.02
CA ALA A 109 -13.32 -3.56 0.85
C ALA A 109 -13.82 -2.32 1.57
N LEU A 110 -15.12 -2.03 1.52
CA LEU A 110 -15.73 -0.92 2.26
C LEU A 110 -15.57 -1.08 3.78
N LYS A 111 -15.78 -2.30 4.29
CA LYS A 111 -15.59 -2.58 5.73
C LYS A 111 -14.13 -2.36 6.15
N ILE A 112 -13.19 -2.89 5.37
CA ILE A 112 -11.76 -2.73 5.62
C ILE A 112 -11.34 -1.27 5.53
N PHE A 113 -11.84 -0.53 4.54
CA PHE A 113 -11.59 0.91 4.45
C PHE A 113 -12.00 1.63 5.73
N ASN A 114 -13.22 1.41 6.22
CA ASN A 114 -13.71 2.06 7.43
C ASN A 114 -12.88 1.71 8.68
N ILE A 115 -12.42 0.47 8.80
CA ILE A 115 -11.54 0.04 9.89
C ILE A 115 -10.16 0.70 9.80
N ARG A 116 -9.59 0.78 8.60
CA ARG A 116 -8.24 1.30 8.38
C ARG A 116 -8.19 2.83 8.29
N ARG A 117 -9.31 3.47 7.92
CA ARG A 117 -9.38 4.90 7.62
C ARG A 117 -8.71 5.77 8.68
N PRO A 118 -9.05 5.66 9.99
CA PRO A 118 -8.51 6.58 10.98
C PRO A 118 -6.99 6.56 11.09
N THR A 119 -6.38 5.40 10.89
CA THR A 119 -4.94 5.22 11.07
C THR A 119 -4.14 5.36 9.78
N TYR A 120 -4.68 4.89 8.65
CA TYR A 120 -3.91 4.72 7.42
C TYR A 120 -4.26 5.72 6.32
N TYR A 121 -5.48 6.24 6.31
CA TYR A 121 -5.98 7.01 5.17
C TYR A 121 -6.32 8.46 5.53
N ASP A 122 -6.86 8.69 6.73
CA ASP A 122 -7.07 10.05 7.21
C ASP A 122 -5.73 10.75 7.39
N GLN A 123 -5.70 12.05 7.09
CA GLN A 123 -4.49 12.85 7.15
C GLN A 123 -4.64 13.98 8.17
N TYR A 124 -3.52 14.35 8.76
CA TYR A 124 -3.41 15.40 9.76
C TYR A 124 -2.34 16.39 9.34
N ILE A 125 -2.62 17.66 9.57
CA ILE A 125 -1.63 18.74 9.56
C ILE A 125 -1.55 19.24 10.98
N TYR A 126 -0.34 19.36 11.51
CA TYR A 126 -0.11 19.84 12.87
C TYR A 126 1.16 20.67 12.93
N SER A 127 1.23 21.57 13.91
CA SER A 127 2.42 22.31 14.25
C SER A 127 3.18 21.62 15.36
N LEU A 128 4.51 21.59 15.21
CA LEU A 128 5.45 20.89 16.08
C LEU A 128 6.61 21.80 16.45
N LEU A 129 6.91 21.87 17.73
CA LEU A 129 8.13 22.45 18.27
C LEU A 129 8.77 21.43 19.20
N ARG A 130 10.07 21.17 19.04
CA ARG A 130 10.82 20.26 19.91
C ARG A 130 12.15 20.85 20.34
N ASN A 131 12.53 20.57 21.60
CA ASN A 131 13.80 20.97 22.17
C ASN A 131 14.20 20.03 23.31
N GLN A 132 15.51 19.91 23.59
CA GLN A 132 16.00 19.10 24.72
C GLN A 132 15.80 19.83 26.07
N ASN A 133 15.75 21.15 26.07
CA ASN A 133 15.63 21.95 27.30
C ASN A 133 14.15 21.94 27.77
N LYS A 134 13.91 21.22 28.86
CA LYS A 134 12.58 21.11 29.49
C LYS A 134 12.02 22.48 29.91
N ASN A 135 12.83 23.29 30.59
CA ASN A 135 12.38 24.58 31.14
C ASN A 135 11.97 25.53 30.01
N LEU A 136 12.76 25.58 28.94
CA LEU A 136 12.44 26.36 27.75
C LEU A 136 11.10 25.90 27.14
N ILE A 137 10.88 24.62 27.00
CA ILE A 137 9.64 24.09 26.39
C ILE A 137 8.40 24.47 27.24
N TYR A 138 8.51 24.42 28.57
CA TYR A 138 7.40 24.84 29.44
C TYR A 138 7.16 26.35 29.37
N GLU A 139 8.19 27.16 29.30
CA GLU A 139 8.07 28.61 29.07
C GLU A 139 7.37 28.90 27.75
N LEU A 140 7.78 28.25 26.65
CA LEU A 140 7.17 28.41 25.34
C LEU A 140 5.71 27.91 25.33
N TYR A 141 5.40 26.84 26.05
CA TYR A 141 4.04 26.34 26.22
C TYR A 141 3.15 27.42 26.83
N TYR A 142 3.57 28.07 27.94
CA TYR A 142 2.78 29.13 28.58
C TYR A 142 2.61 30.36 27.69
N GLN A 143 3.62 30.74 26.90
CA GLN A 143 3.52 31.84 25.93
C GLN A 143 2.47 31.54 24.83
N ILE A 144 2.36 30.29 24.40
CA ILE A 144 1.34 29.88 23.41
C ILE A 144 -0.04 29.84 24.09
N GLU A 145 -0.15 29.26 25.28
CA GLU A 145 -1.41 29.13 26.01
C GLU A 145 -2.01 30.51 26.35
N SER A 146 -1.15 31.47 26.75
CA SER A 146 -1.55 32.87 26.99
C SER A 146 -1.79 33.69 25.71
N LYS A 147 -1.54 33.10 24.53
CA LYS A 147 -1.64 33.76 23.22
C LYS A 147 -0.67 34.94 23.01
N GLU A 148 0.43 34.96 23.75
CA GLU A 148 1.52 35.94 23.55
C GLU A 148 2.30 35.67 22.26
N SER A 149 2.41 34.41 21.86
CA SER A 149 3.11 33.98 20.67
C SER A 149 2.42 32.77 20.03
N SER A 150 2.61 32.58 18.73
CA SER A 150 2.15 31.37 18.05
C SER A 150 3.20 30.26 18.08
N ILE A 151 2.77 28.99 18.04
CA ILE A 151 3.68 27.86 17.95
C ILE A 151 4.60 27.96 16.71
N ASN A 152 4.10 28.50 15.61
CA ASN A 152 4.85 28.64 14.36
C ASN A 152 6.01 29.63 14.47
N GLU A 153 5.79 30.77 15.12
CA GLU A 153 6.84 31.77 15.40
C GLU A 153 7.91 31.20 16.33
N LEU A 154 7.48 30.50 17.39
CA LEU A 154 8.39 29.90 18.35
C LEU A 154 9.15 28.70 17.76
N ALA A 155 8.50 27.87 16.93
CA ALA A 155 9.14 26.76 16.23
C ALA A 155 10.27 27.25 15.31
N ARG A 156 10.06 28.36 14.59
CA ARG A 156 11.10 29.00 13.77
C ARG A 156 12.33 29.40 14.57
N LYS A 157 12.14 29.84 15.81
CA LYS A 157 13.23 30.33 16.67
C LYS A 157 13.91 29.21 17.43
N TYR A 158 13.14 28.35 18.06
CA TYR A 158 13.58 27.44 19.12
C TYR A 158 13.55 25.96 18.80
N SER A 159 12.86 25.52 17.72
CA SER A 159 12.84 24.10 17.40
C SER A 159 14.22 23.60 16.99
N SER A 160 14.56 22.40 17.45
CA SER A 160 15.83 21.72 17.14
C SER A 160 15.76 20.80 15.92
N GLY A 161 14.57 20.58 15.35
CA GLY A 161 14.38 19.66 14.25
C GLY A 161 14.24 20.31 12.87
N SER A 162 14.08 19.48 11.84
CA SER A 162 13.93 19.92 10.45
C SER A 162 12.63 20.70 10.19
N GLU A 163 11.61 20.51 11.02
CA GLU A 163 10.36 21.26 10.98
C GLU A 163 10.56 22.77 11.20
N LYS A 164 11.65 23.17 11.81
CA LYS A 164 12.04 24.58 11.99
C LYS A 164 11.97 25.38 10.70
N SER A 165 12.45 24.80 9.59
CA SER A 165 12.47 25.46 8.27
C SER A 165 11.07 25.67 7.67
N LYS A 166 10.07 24.92 8.16
CA LYS A 166 8.69 24.99 7.76
C LYS A 166 7.78 25.62 8.83
N LEU A 167 8.35 26.46 9.69
CA LEU A 167 7.61 27.11 10.79
C LEU A 167 6.92 26.10 11.73
N GLY A 168 7.50 24.92 11.91
CA GLY A 168 6.91 23.85 12.70
C GLY A 168 5.81 23.03 12.01
N VAL A 169 5.38 23.39 10.81
CA VAL A 169 4.27 22.70 10.13
C VAL A 169 4.72 21.34 9.61
N VAL A 170 3.97 20.29 9.99
CA VAL A 170 4.16 18.90 9.59
C VAL A 170 2.88 18.36 8.96
N GLY A 171 3.01 17.70 7.85
CA GLY A 171 1.89 17.07 7.14
C GLY A 171 1.69 17.63 5.71
N PRO A 172 0.62 17.19 5.01
CA PRO A 172 -0.35 16.19 5.47
C PRO A 172 0.28 14.80 5.67
N ILE A 173 -0.03 14.14 6.79
CA ILE A 173 0.55 12.86 7.19
C ILE A 173 -0.51 11.96 7.86
N SER A 174 -0.40 10.63 7.68
CA SER A 174 -1.30 9.69 8.33
C SER A 174 -0.77 9.26 9.71
N LEU A 175 -1.66 8.82 10.60
CA LEU A 175 -1.28 8.43 11.97
C LEU A 175 -0.29 7.27 12.03
N LYS A 176 -0.31 6.37 11.04
CA LYS A 176 0.65 5.25 10.94
C LYS A 176 2.10 5.72 10.79
N ASP A 177 2.32 6.93 10.27
CA ASP A 177 3.64 7.47 9.94
C ASP A 177 4.18 8.43 11.02
N VAL A 178 3.46 8.57 12.14
CA VAL A 178 3.89 9.39 13.29
C VAL A 178 4.09 8.55 14.54
N HIS A 179 4.85 9.06 15.49
CA HIS A 179 5.07 8.40 16.77
C HIS A 179 3.75 8.22 17.54
N SER A 180 3.55 7.09 18.23
CA SER A 180 2.29 6.72 18.90
C SER A 180 1.77 7.79 19.89
N LYS A 181 2.65 8.43 20.65
CA LYS A 181 2.26 9.54 21.55
C LYS A 181 1.71 10.74 20.78
N ILE A 182 2.28 11.07 19.62
CA ILE A 182 1.78 12.15 18.74
C ILE A 182 0.43 11.75 18.16
N SER A 183 0.26 10.50 17.70
CA SER A 183 -1.02 9.98 17.21
C SER A 183 -2.13 10.13 18.23
N GLN A 184 -1.86 9.80 19.50
CA GLN A 184 -2.84 9.94 20.59
C GLN A 184 -3.29 11.39 20.77
N ILE A 185 -2.36 12.34 20.71
CA ILE A 185 -2.67 13.78 20.80
C ILE A 185 -3.55 14.22 19.62
N LEU A 186 -3.17 13.84 18.40
CA LEU A 186 -3.90 14.23 17.19
C LEU A 186 -5.32 13.68 17.15
N ILE A 187 -5.56 12.51 17.78
CA ILE A 187 -6.89 11.91 17.89
C ILE A 187 -7.72 12.60 19.01
N SER A 188 -7.10 12.88 20.16
CA SER A 188 -7.80 13.32 21.37
C SER A 188 -8.06 14.81 21.44
N ASN A 189 -7.24 15.64 20.78
CA ASN A 189 -7.35 17.08 20.90
C ASN A 189 -8.36 17.67 19.93
N ASN A 190 -9.12 18.64 20.45
CA ASN A 190 -9.86 19.59 19.62
C ASN A 190 -8.87 20.44 18.81
N ASP A 191 -9.32 20.88 17.64
CA ASP A 191 -8.55 21.75 16.75
C ASP A 191 -8.10 23.01 17.51
N GLU A 192 -6.89 23.49 17.19
CA GLU A 192 -6.28 24.72 17.74
C GLU A 192 -5.82 24.69 19.21
N LYS A 193 -6.03 23.61 19.96
CA LYS A 193 -5.54 23.54 21.35
C LYS A 193 -4.10 23.00 21.36
N ILE A 194 -3.19 23.78 21.99
CA ILE A 194 -1.83 23.30 22.28
C ILE A 194 -1.87 22.19 23.33
N ASN A 195 -1.09 21.16 23.14
CA ASN A 195 -0.96 20.09 24.12
C ASN A 195 0.11 20.41 25.16
N GLU A 196 -0.06 19.90 26.38
CA GLU A 196 1.01 19.95 27.38
C GLU A 196 2.29 19.32 26.84
N PRO A 197 3.48 19.80 27.28
CA PRO A 197 4.76 19.26 26.85
C PRO A 197 4.86 17.76 27.07
N ILE A 198 5.22 17.01 26.04
CA ILE A 198 5.45 15.56 26.12
C ILE A 198 6.90 15.22 25.84
N PHE A 199 7.40 14.14 26.46
CA PHE A 199 8.78 13.68 26.28
C PHE A 199 8.81 12.44 25.37
N ILE A 200 9.58 12.54 24.27
CA ILE A 200 9.75 11.49 23.25
C ILE A 200 11.23 11.49 22.83
N ASN A 201 11.90 10.33 22.88
CA ASN A 201 13.26 10.13 22.34
C ASN A 201 14.23 11.28 22.73
N ASP A 202 14.37 11.51 24.02
CA ASP A 202 15.27 12.48 24.64
C ASP A 202 15.02 13.96 24.27
N GLN A 203 13.82 14.27 23.78
CA GLN A 203 13.37 15.64 23.49
C GLN A 203 11.96 15.90 24.04
N TRP A 204 11.69 17.14 24.34
CA TRP A 204 10.38 17.65 24.70
C TRP A 204 9.67 18.21 23.48
N TYR A 205 8.38 17.97 23.36
CA TYR A 205 7.55 18.33 22.21
C TYR A 205 6.35 19.16 22.64
N LEU A 206 6.09 20.23 21.88
CA LEU A 206 4.80 20.92 21.85
C LEU A 206 4.14 20.60 20.52
N ILE A 207 2.85 20.28 20.56
CA ILE A 207 2.07 19.84 19.41
C ILE A 207 0.73 20.58 19.42
N GLN A 208 0.35 21.11 18.25
CA GLN A 208 -0.95 21.72 18.03
C GLN A 208 -1.54 21.16 16.74
N LYS A 209 -2.71 20.55 16.81
CA LYS A 209 -3.42 20.07 15.63
C LYS A 209 -3.97 21.27 14.87
N GLU A 210 -3.65 21.35 13.57
CA GLU A 210 -4.11 22.43 12.71
C GLU A 210 -5.33 22.00 11.87
N THR A 211 -5.23 20.83 11.24
CA THR A 211 -6.26 20.36 10.32
C THR A 211 -6.37 18.84 10.34
N TYR A 212 -7.60 18.36 10.32
CA TYR A 212 -7.95 16.98 10.09
C TYR A 212 -8.61 16.83 8.72
N ILE A 213 -8.09 15.94 7.88
CA ILE A 213 -8.56 15.68 6.53
C ILE A 213 -9.04 14.24 6.45
N PRO A 214 -10.35 13.99 6.58
CA PRO A 214 -10.89 12.64 6.50
C PRO A 214 -10.83 12.11 5.08
N ALA A 215 -10.33 10.89 4.91
CA ALA A 215 -10.36 10.20 3.63
C ALA A 215 -11.79 9.81 3.26
N LYS A 216 -12.12 9.97 1.98
CA LYS A 216 -13.41 9.53 1.43
C LYS A 216 -13.20 8.24 0.64
N TYR A 217 -14.08 7.24 0.87
CA TYR A 217 -14.08 6.03 0.05
C TYR A 217 -14.39 6.39 -1.39
N ASN A 218 -13.54 5.94 -2.30
CA ASN A 218 -13.63 6.19 -3.73
C ASN A 218 -13.05 5.01 -4.51
N ASP A 219 -13.11 5.07 -5.82
CA ASP A 219 -12.63 4.00 -6.72
C ASP A 219 -11.15 3.65 -6.48
N TYR A 220 -10.32 4.59 -6.09
CA TYR A 220 -8.91 4.33 -5.79
C TYR A 220 -8.77 3.38 -4.60
N TYR A 221 -9.41 3.67 -3.46
CA TYR A 221 -9.35 2.82 -2.28
C TYR A 221 -10.07 1.50 -2.50
N GLN A 222 -11.21 1.51 -3.19
CA GLN A 222 -11.95 0.32 -3.55
C GLN A 222 -11.07 -0.64 -4.35
N ASN A 223 -10.51 -0.20 -5.47
CA ASN A 223 -9.63 -0.98 -6.31
C ASN A 223 -8.42 -1.51 -5.55
N LYS A 224 -7.75 -0.64 -4.78
CA LYS A 224 -6.57 -1.01 -3.99
C LYS A 224 -6.87 -2.13 -3.00
N ILE A 225 -7.95 -1.99 -2.21
CA ILE A 225 -8.29 -2.96 -1.18
C ILE A 225 -8.81 -4.26 -1.79
N CYS A 226 -9.61 -4.21 -2.86
CA CYS A 226 -10.07 -5.40 -3.56
C CYS A 226 -8.91 -6.22 -4.14
N LEU A 227 -7.89 -5.55 -4.70
CA LEU A 227 -6.68 -6.23 -5.18
C LEU A 227 -5.85 -6.83 -4.03
N GLU A 228 -5.71 -6.12 -2.91
CA GLU A 228 -5.06 -6.66 -1.70
C GLU A 228 -5.76 -7.93 -1.19
N LEU A 229 -7.09 -7.94 -1.17
CA LEU A 229 -7.87 -9.10 -0.76
C LEU A 229 -7.72 -10.28 -1.72
N PHE A 230 -7.67 -10.00 -3.01
CA PHE A 230 -7.42 -11.02 -4.02
C PHE A 230 -6.04 -11.67 -3.86
N GLU A 231 -4.99 -10.87 -3.71
CA GLU A 231 -3.64 -11.40 -3.48
C GLU A 231 -3.55 -12.18 -2.15
N LYS A 232 -4.20 -11.71 -1.09
CA LYS A 232 -4.28 -12.43 0.19
C LYS A 232 -5.01 -13.77 0.07
N GLU A 233 -6.07 -13.85 -0.72
CA GLU A 233 -6.75 -15.12 -0.98
C GLU A 233 -5.83 -16.12 -1.66
N LEU A 234 -5.03 -15.69 -2.64
CA LEU A 234 -4.05 -16.53 -3.31
C LEU A 234 -2.98 -17.06 -2.34
N ASP A 235 -2.49 -16.19 -1.45
CA ASP A 235 -1.53 -16.60 -0.43
C ASP A 235 -2.12 -17.64 0.53
N LEU A 236 -3.36 -17.45 0.97
CA LEU A 236 -4.05 -18.42 1.84
C LEU A 236 -4.26 -19.77 1.16
N GLU A 237 -4.58 -19.80 -0.13
CA GLU A 237 -4.70 -21.05 -0.88
C GLU A 237 -3.36 -21.78 -0.99
N PHE A 238 -2.28 -21.02 -1.25
CA PHE A 238 -0.93 -21.56 -1.29
C PHE A 238 -0.51 -22.16 0.06
N PHE A 239 -0.71 -21.44 1.16
CA PHE A 239 -0.38 -21.93 2.50
C PHE A 239 -1.19 -23.17 2.89
N LYS A 240 -2.49 -23.23 2.51
CA LYS A 240 -3.30 -24.44 2.73
C LYS A 240 -2.75 -25.66 1.99
N LEU A 241 -2.31 -25.48 0.75
CA LEU A 241 -1.68 -26.54 -0.03
C LEU A 241 -0.40 -27.08 0.62
N ILE A 242 0.47 -26.17 1.10
CA ILE A 242 1.70 -26.58 1.77
C ILE A 242 1.39 -27.31 3.10
N SER A 243 0.47 -26.76 3.91
CA SER A 243 0.15 -27.36 5.22
C SER A 243 -0.48 -28.73 5.10
N GLN A 244 -1.32 -28.97 4.08
CA GLN A 244 -1.88 -30.28 3.82
C GLN A 244 -0.85 -31.32 3.39
N ASN A 245 0.28 -30.90 2.80
CA ASN A 245 1.36 -31.77 2.34
C ASN A 245 2.43 -32.05 3.39
N ASN A 246 2.46 -31.31 4.50
CA ASN A 246 3.39 -31.54 5.62
C ASN A 246 2.82 -32.46 6.71
N LEU A 247 1.62 -33.02 6.51
CA LEU A 247 0.94 -33.90 7.47
C LEU A 247 1.11 -35.41 7.17
N HIS A 248 2.09 -35.79 6.30
CA HIS A 248 2.43 -37.20 6.03
C HIS A 248 3.91 -37.43 6.05
#